data_63caa5ec4a5cbc5cb3dc2d20cd2775e2
#
_entry.id   63caa5ec4a5cbc5cb3dc2d20cd2775e2
#
_cell.length_a   1.000
_cell.length_b   1.000
_cell.length_c   1.000
_cell.angle_alpha   90.00
_cell.angle_beta   90.00
_cell.angle_gamma   90.00
#
_symmetry.space_group_name_H-M   'P 1'
#
loop_
_entity.id
_entity.type
_entity.pdbx_description
1 polymer ?
#
loop_
_entity_poly.entity_id
_entity_poly.type
_entity_poly.pdbx_seq_one_letter_code
_entity_poly.pdbx_strand_id
1 'polypeptide(L)'
;MRLLTACFFTFCSLFSYAQDSEQIGEVSTEFKLLGPNHKIIIEAFEDPKISGVTCYLSRPKTGGISGGLGLAEDRAYASISCTRVGPVKINQEFSPGEIVFDVKTSLIFKEQRVVRFYDKTHNTLIYLTYSTRVVDGSYKSGISVVPIDVFNSESTMNTKP
;
A
#
# COMPACT_ATOMS: atom_id res chain seq x y z
N MET A 1 32.47 -45.34 24.06
CA MET A 1 31.84 -45.14 22.75
C MET A 1 30.73 -44.10 22.94
N ARG A 2 31.04 -42.82 22.70
CA ARG A 2 30.11 -41.68 22.95
C ARG A 2 29.57 -41.27 21.59
N LEU A 3 28.25 -41.45 21.37
CA LEU A 3 27.52 -40.91 20.20
C LEU A 3 27.29 -39.44 20.43
N LEU A 4 27.89 -38.61 19.59
CA LEU A 4 27.55 -37.18 19.45
C LEU A 4 26.37 -37.05 18.46
N THR A 5 25.20 -36.72 18.99
CA THR A 5 24.01 -36.38 18.20
C THR A 5 24.13 -34.92 17.76
N ALA A 6 24.47 -34.70 16.50
CA ALA A 6 24.49 -33.37 15.89
C ALA A 6 23.04 -32.92 15.61
N CYS A 7 22.57 -31.95 16.38
CA CYS A 7 21.28 -31.30 16.15
C CYS A 7 21.43 -30.25 15.02
N PHE A 8 20.94 -30.61 13.82
CA PHE A 8 20.92 -29.72 12.67
C PHE A 8 19.77 -28.70 12.85
N PHE A 9 20.08 -27.50 13.33
CA PHE A 9 19.13 -26.38 13.36
C PHE A 9 18.92 -25.88 11.93
N THR A 10 17.84 -26.30 11.30
CA THR A 10 17.39 -25.74 10.02
C THR A 10 16.85 -24.32 10.29
N PHE A 11 17.66 -23.32 9.98
CA PHE A 11 17.30 -21.91 10.04
C PHE A 11 16.33 -21.63 8.87
N CYS A 12 15.03 -21.69 9.17
CA CYS A 12 13.99 -21.31 8.22
C CYS A 12 14.03 -19.78 8.08
N SER A 13 14.71 -19.29 7.04
CA SER A 13 14.74 -17.87 6.70
C SER A 13 13.33 -17.44 6.29
N LEU A 14 12.60 -16.80 7.17
CA LEU A 14 11.39 -16.06 6.86
C LEU A 14 11.79 -14.84 6.02
N PHE A 15 11.71 -14.97 4.71
CA PHE A 15 11.77 -13.84 3.80
C PHE A 15 10.53 -12.98 4.06
N SER A 16 10.67 -11.95 4.90
CA SER A 16 9.73 -10.84 4.92
C SER A 16 9.90 -10.12 3.59
N TYR A 17 8.91 -10.28 2.70
CA TYR A 17 8.79 -9.40 1.53
C TYR A 17 8.43 -8.03 2.07
N ALA A 18 9.43 -7.19 2.30
CA ALA A 18 9.21 -5.75 2.37
C ALA A 18 8.77 -5.33 0.98
N GLN A 19 7.55 -4.89 0.84
CA GLN A 19 7.05 -4.40 -0.43
C GLN A 19 7.74 -3.07 -0.72
N ASP A 20 8.50 -3.01 -1.82
CA ASP A 20 9.19 -1.81 -2.24
C ASP A 20 8.16 -0.76 -2.66
N SER A 21 8.26 0.43 -2.04
CA SER A 21 7.56 1.63 -2.49
C SER A 21 8.57 2.68 -2.88
N GLU A 22 8.24 3.44 -3.91
CA GLU A 22 9.03 4.57 -4.36
C GLU A 22 8.39 5.88 -3.89
N GLN A 23 9.16 6.74 -3.22
CA GLN A 23 8.68 8.08 -2.89
C GLN A 23 8.73 8.95 -4.16
N ILE A 24 7.56 9.29 -4.71
CA ILE A 24 7.41 10.07 -5.92
C ILE A 24 7.57 11.57 -5.67
N GLY A 25 7.15 12.02 -4.48
CA GLY A 25 7.23 13.44 -4.15
C GLY A 25 6.79 13.77 -2.74
N GLU A 26 6.98 15.03 -2.38
CA GLU A 26 6.57 15.56 -1.07
C GLU A 26 6.24 17.04 -1.12
N VAL A 27 5.39 17.49 -0.19
CA VAL A 27 5.06 18.89 0.03
C VAL A 27 5.21 19.22 1.50
N SER A 28 6.03 20.23 1.84
CA SER A 28 6.14 20.75 3.20
C SER A 28 4.84 21.47 3.61
N THR A 29 4.33 21.13 4.79
CA THR A 29 3.05 21.67 5.29
C THR A 29 3.23 22.62 6.46
N GLU A 30 4.24 22.40 7.29
CA GLU A 30 4.50 23.22 8.47
C GLU A 30 6.00 23.33 8.71
N PHE A 31 6.49 24.57 8.86
CA PHE A 31 7.88 24.86 9.17
C PHE A 31 8.21 24.45 10.61
N LYS A 32 9.37 23.81 10.78
CA LYS A 32 9.97 23.49 12.09
C LYS A 32 11.33 24.17 12.21
N LEU A 33 11.55 24.86 13.35
CA LEU A 33 12.82 25.57 13.59
C LEU A 33 13.99 24.58 13.76
N LEU A 34 13.73 23.38 14.27
CA LEU A 34 14.72 22.32 14.47
C LEU A 34 14.22 21.01 13.84
N GLY A 35 15.06 20.42 12.97
CA GLY A 35 14.75 19.22 12.23
C GLY A 35 13.94 19.46 10.94
N PRO A 36 13.57 18.38 10.23
CA PRO A 36 12.80 18.49 9.00
C PRO A 36 11.39 19.02 9.24
N ASN A 37 10.81 19.70 8.24
CA ASN A 37 9.44 20.19 8.28
C ASN A 37 8.42 19.03 8.32
N HIS A 38 7.21 19.32 8.83
CA HIS A 38 6.07 18.45 8.56
C HIS A 38 5.77 18.46 7.07
N LYS A 39 5.41 17.32 6.51
CA LYS A 39 5.17 17.17 5.07
C LYS A 39 4.09 16.14 4.76
N ILE A 40 3.57 16.21 3.56
CA ILE A 40 2.81 15.15 2.93
C ILE A 40 3.72 14.50 1.91
N ILE A 41 3.82 13.19 1.95
CA ILE A 41 4.58 12.38 0.98
C ILE A 41 3.64 11.61 0.09
N ILE A 42 4.09 11.32 -1.14
CA ILE A 42 3.40 10.46 -2.09
C ILE A 42 4.33 9.29 -2.38
N GLU A 43 3.81 8.09 -2.14
CA GLU A 43 4.51 6.82 -2.40
C GLU A 43 3.75 6.04 -3.46
N ALA A 44 4.47 5.51 -4.45
CA ALA A 44 3.94 4.58 -5.43
C ALA A 44 4.33 3.15 -5.06
N PHE A 45 3.43 2.21 -5.26
CA PHE A 45 3.67 0.78 -5.09
C PHE A 45 2.86 -0.04 -6.09
N GLU A 46 3.31 -1.24 -6.38
CA GLU A 46 2.63 -2.19 -7.24
C GLU A 46 2.01 -3.31 -6.41
N ASP A 47 0.98 -3.94 -6.96
CA ASP A 47 0.40 -5.12 -6.35
C ASP A 47 1.27 -6.36 -6.65
N PRO A 48 1.77 -7.08 -5.63
CA PRO A 48 2.69 -8.21 -5.84
C PRO A 48 2.08 -9.38 -6.62
N LYS A 49 0.75 -9.48 -6.65
CA LYS A 49 0.02 -10.58 -7.30
C LYS A 49 -0.73 -10.16 -8.57
N ILE A 50 -0.76 -8.85 -8.86
CA ILE A 50 -1.51 -8.30 -9.99
C ILE A 50 -0.61 -7.36 -10.78
N SER A 51 -0.37 -7.66 -12.05
CA SER A 51 0.34 -6.77 -12.94
C SER A 51 -0.58 -5.77 -13.62
N GLY A 52 -0.01 -4.64 -14.06
CA GLY A 52 -0.71 -3.59 -14.79
C GLY A 52 -1.52 -2.62 -13.92
N VAL A 53 -1.30 -2.65 -12.61
CA VAL A 53 -1.89 -1.71 -11.65
C VAL A 53 -0.78 -1.08 -10.80
N THR A 54 -0.78 0.24 -10.70
CA THR A 54 0.06 1.00 -9.77
C THR A 54 -0.84 1.79 -8.83
N CYS A 55 -0.54 1.76 -7.54
CA CYS A 55 -1.23 2.50 -6.51
C CYS A 55 -0.36 3.64 -5.98
N TYR A 56 -0.97 4.79 -5.75
CA TYR A 56 -0.34 5.96 -5.14
C TYR A 56 -1.00 6.22 -3.79
N LEU A 57 -0.17 6.28 -2.75
CA LEU A 57 -0.60 6.56 -1.38
C LEU A 57 -0.05 7.92 -0.96
N SER A 58 -0.92 8.87 -0.60
CA SER A 58 -0.50 10.10 0.03
C SER A 58 -0.75 10.04 1.52
N ARG A 59 0.24 10.41 2.34
CA ARG A 59 0.15 10.43 3.80
C ARG A 59 0.99 11.52 4.43
N PRO A 60 0.57 12.07 5.57
CA PRO A 60 1.41 13.00 6.33
C PRO A 60 2.60 12.28 6.95
N LYS A 61 3.73 12.99 7.01
CA LYS A 61 4.96 12.58 7.70
C LYS A 61 5.37 13.67 8.67
N THR A 62 5.46 13.31 9.94
CA THR A 62 5.82 14.24 11.00
C THR A 62 7.30 14.60 10.92
N GLY A 63 7.60 15.89 10.95
CA GLY A 63 8.95 16.45 11.00
C GLY A 63 9.41 16.76 12.41
N GLY A 64 10.40 17.67 12.54
CA GLY A 64 11.05 18.04 13.78
C GLY A 64 12.11 17.01 14.23
N ILE A 65 12.67 17.20 15.41
CA ILE A 65 13.71 16.29 15.95
C ILE A 65 13.15 14.88 16.11
N SER A 66 11.96 14.75 16.68
CA SER A 66 11.29 13.45 16.86
C SER A 66 10.99 12.74 15.53
N GLY A 67 10.59 13.49 14.49
CA GLY A 67 10.38 12.95 13.14
C GLY A 67 11.68 12.51 12.49
N GLY A 68 12.74 13.29 12.64
CA GLY A 68 14.08 12.96 12.12
C GLY A 68 14.70 11.73 12.79
N LEU A 69 14.39 11.48 14.06
CA LEU A 69 14.81 10.30 14.82
C LEU A 69 13.86 9.09 14.65
N GLY A 70 12.79 9.22 13.87
CA GLY A 70 11.78 8.17 13.72
C GLY A 70 10.91 7.93 14.95
N LEU A 71 10.95 8.83 15.94
CA LEU A 71 10.21 8.73 17.21
C LEU A 71 8.82 9.39 17.14
N ALA A 72 8.55 10.14 16.07
CA ALA A 72 7.28 10.83 15.91
C ALA A 72 6.17 9.88 15.47
N GLU A 73 4.96 10.21 15.87
CA GLU A 73 3.75 9.56 15.42
C GLU A 73 3.15 10.33 14.24
N ASP A 74 3.07 9.70 13.06
CA ASP A 74 2.41 10.28 11.91
C ASP A 74 0.89 10.26 12.08
N ARG A 75 0.20 11.24 11.50
CA ARG A 75 -1.27 11.30 11.54
C ARG A 75 -1.88 10.14 10.76
N ALA A 76 -3.05 9.66 11.21
CA ALA A 76 -3.73 8.49 10.65
C ALA A 76 -4.49 8.75 9.34
N TYR A 77 -4.21 9.84 8.65
CA TYR A 77 -4.87 10.19 7.39
C TYR A 77 -4.03 9.72 6.21
N ALA A 78 -4.64 8.95 5.34
CA ALA A 78 -4.04 8.58 4.07
C ALA A 78 -5.11 8.56 2.97
N SER A 79 -4.71 8.90 1.76
CA SER A 79 -5.55 8.80 0.56
C SER A 79 -4.88 7.87 -0.43
N ILE A 80 -5.67 7.05 -1.10
CA ILE A 80 -5.19 6.09 -2.10
C ILE A 80 -5.84 6.35 -3.45
N SER A 81 -5.04 6.22 -4.51
CA SER A 81 -5.50 6.21 -5.89
C SER A 81 -4.74 5.11 -6.64
N CYS A 82 -5.44 4.11 -7.13
CA CYS A 82 -4.87 3.05 -7.96
C CYS A 82 -5.33 3.23 -9.39
N THR A 83 -4.43 3.02 -10.34
CA THR A 83 -4.72 3.19 -11.76
C THR A 83 -4.11 2.07 -12.58
N ARG A 84 -4.67 1.88 -13.76
CA ARG A 84 -4.11 0.97 -14.75
C ARG A 84 -2.94 1.63 -15.45
N VAL A 85 -1.83 0.93 -15.50
CA VAL A 85 -0.62 1.33 -16.24
C VAL A 85 -0.33 0.36 -17.39
N GLY A 86 -1.17 -0.66 -17.57
CA GLY A 86 -1.07 -1.67 -18.61
C GLY A 86 -2.21 -2.68 -18.58
N PRO A 87 -2.11 -3.79 -19.29
CA PRO A 87 -3.06 -4.90 -19.20
C PRO A 87 -3.08 -5.46 -17.79
N VAL A 88 -4.25 -5.46 -17.15
CA VAL A 88 -4.39 -6.00 -15.79
C VAL A 88 -4.49 -7.51 -15.85
N LYS A 89 -3.59 -8.20 -15.12
CA LYS A 89 -3.56 -9.66 -15.01
C LYS A 89 -3.43 -10.08 -13.56
N ILE A 90 -4.27 -11.00 -13.13
CA ILE A 90 -4.17 -11.68 -11.84
C ILE A 90 -3.15 -12.81 -12.02
N ASN A 91 -1.94 -12.64 -11.49
CA ASN A 91 -0.83 -13.57 -11.64
C ASN A 91 -0.86 -14.69 -10.60
N GLN A 92 -1.48 -14.44 -9.44
CA GLN A 92 -1.59 -15.38 -8.33
C GLN A 92 -2.95 -15.24 -7.65
N GLU A 93 -3.49 -16.35 -7.15
CA GLU A 93 -4.68 -16.32 -6.31
C GLU A 93 -4.42 -15.53 -5.01
N PHE A 94 -5.46 -14.89 -4.51
CA PHE A 94 -5.42 -14.13 -3.27
C PHE A 94 -6.74 -14.25 -2.49
N SER A 95 -6.64 -14.05 -1.19
CA SER A 95 -7.80 -13.99 -0.31
C SER A 95 -8.39 -12.57 -0.25
N PRO A 96 -9.71 -12.41 -0.08
CA PRO A 96 -10.31 -11.11 0.18
C PRO A 96 -9.70 -10.46 1.42
N GLY A 97 -9.30 -9.18 1.32
CA GLY A 97 -8.67 -8.45 2.42
C GLY A 97 -7.18 -8.76 2.63
N GLU A 98 -6.54 -9.45 1.70
CA GLU A 98 -5.10 -9.68 1.76
C GLU A 98 -4.33 -8.36 1.68
N ILE A 99 -3.33 -8.20 2.56
CA ILE A 99 -2.48 -7.01 2.61
C ILE A 99 -1.60 -6.98 1.36
N VAL A 100 -1.65 -5.87 0.63
CA VAL A 100 -0.82 -5.61 -0.55
C VAL A 100 0.28 -4.61 -0.28
N PHE A 101 0.12 -3.78 0.75
CA PHE A 101 1.11 -2.79 1.16
C PHE A 101 0.85 -2.37 2.61
N ASP A 102 1.91 -2.17 3.38
CA ASP A 102 1.84 -1.64 4.74
C ASP A 102 3.02 -0.72 5.06
N VAL A 103 2.76 0.33 5.81
CA VAL A 103 3.77 1.27 6.29
C VAL A 103 3.61 1.49 7.78
N LYS A 104 4.70 1.31 8.52
CA LYS A 104 4.76 1.71 9.92
C LYS A 104 4.80 3.22 10.03
N THR A 105 3.80 3.79 10.69
CA THR A 105 3.64 5.24 10.90
C THR A 105 3.96 5.66 12.33
N SER A 106 4.32 4.73 13.20
CA SER A 106 4.92 4.97 14.52
C SER A 106 5.75 3.78 14.97
N LEU A 107 6.63 3.99 15.96
CA LEU A 107 7.49 2.93 16.52
C LEU A 107 6.69 1.84 17.24
N ILE A 108 5.51 2.15 17.75
CA ILE A 108 4.93 1.29 18.76
C ILE A 108 3.64 0.59 18.34
N PHE A 109 2.72 1.12 17.53
CA PHE A 109 1.44 0.41 17.26
C PHE A 109 0.61 0.96 16.10
N LYS A 110 1.16 1.78 15.21
CA LYS A 110 0.37 2.38 14.15
C LYS A 110 0.93 2.04 12.79
N GLU A 111 0.09 1.45 11.98
CA GLU A 111 0.38 1.12 10.59
C GLU A 111 -0.69 1.70 9.69
N GLN A 112 -0.31 2.09 8.51
CA GLN A 112 -1.20 2.35 7.40
C GLN A 112 -1.14 1.13 6.49
N ARG A 113 -2.28 0.46 6.31
CA ARG A 113 -2.39 -0.75 5.50
C ARG A 113 -3.22 -0.50 4.26
N VAL A 114 -2.87 -1.20 3.21
CA VAL A 114 -3.69 -1.34 2.00
C VAL A 114 -4.01 -2.81 1.81
N VAL A 115 -5.28 -3.11 1.67
CA VAL A 115 -5.78 -4.47 1.40
C VAL A 115 -6.55 -4.50 0.08
N ARG A 116 -6.60 -5.68 -0.53
CA ARG A 116 -7.23 -5.90 -1.83
C ARG A 116 -8.45 -6.79 -1.70
N PHE A 117 -9.48 -6.46 -2.50
CA PHE A 117 -10.66 -7.28 -2.75
C PHE A 117 -10.88 -7.38 -4.28
N TYR A 118 -11.66 -8.37 -4.66
CA TYR A 118 -12.10 -8.52 -6.05
C TYR A 118 -13.62 -8.65 -6.10
N ASP A 119 -14.26 -7.69 -6.75
CA ASP A 119 -15.68 -7.75 -7.10
C ASP A 119 -15.82 -8.53 -8.40
N LYS A 120 -16.22 -9.79 -8.28
CA LYS A 120 -16.43 -10.69 -9.42
C LYS A 120 -17.59 -10.25 -10.31
N THR A 121 -18.60 -9.59 -9.75
CA THR A 121 -19.79 -9.17 -10.48
C THR A 121 -19.47 -8.05 -11.46
N HIS A 122 -18.62 -7.11 -11.06
CA HIS A 122 -18.25 -5.95 -11.87
C HIS A 122 -16.83 -6.07 -12.45
N ASN A 123 -16.17 -7.24 -12.28
CA ASN A 123 -14.80 -7.50 -12.73
C ASN A 123 -13.82 -6.39 -12.35
N THR A 124 -13.85 -6.02 -11.06
CA THR A 124 -13.17 -4.82 -10.54
C THR A 124 -12.35 -5.14 -9.30
N LEU A 125 -11.09 -4.69 -9.29
CA LEU A 125 -10.24 -4.71 -8.11
C LEU A 125 -10.58 -3.52 -7.21
N ILE A 126 -10.59 -3.76 -5.91
CA ILE A 126 -10.87 -2.76 -4.89
C ILE A 126 -9.70 -2.74 -3.93
N TYR A 127 -9.09 -1.57 -3.76
CA TYR A 127 -8.02 -1.33 -2.81
C TYR A 127 -8.53 -0.43 -1.69
N LEU A 128 -8.49 -0.93 -0.47
CA LEU A 128 -8.89 -0.21 0.74
C LEU A 128 -7.66 0.12 1.56
N THR A 129 -7.40 1.41 1.78
CA THR A 129 -6.40 1.84 2.76
C THR A 129 -7.06 2.17 4.08
N TYR A 130 -6.43 1.79 5.18
CA TYR A 130 -6.91 2.12 6.52
C TYR A 130 -5.76 2.19 7.54
N SER A 131 -5.96 3.01 8.58
CA SER A 131 -5.05 3.08 9.73
C SER A 131 -5.45 2.03 10.77
N THR A 132 -4.48 1.33 11.36
CA THR A 132 -4.73 0.38 12.44
C THR A 132 -5.06 1.05 13.78
N ARG A 133 -4.95 2.38 13.87
CA ARG A 133 -5.32 3.16 15.05
C ARG A 133 -6.69 3.83 14.88
N VAL A 134 -7.52 3.72 15.90
CA VAL A 134 -8.77 4.47 16.02
C VAL A 134 -8.48 5.95 16.27
N VAL A 135 -9.10 6.83 15.49
CA VAL A 135 -9.04 8.29 15.65
C VAL A 135 -10.47 8.82 15.72
N ASP A 136 -10.77 9.58 16.75
CA ASP A 136 -12.12 10.12 16.98
C ASP A 136 -13.22 9.04 16.96
N GLY A 137 -12.94 7.88 17.57
CA GLY A 137 -13.87 6.76 17.64
C GLY A 137 -14.01 5.93 16.35
N SER A 138 -13.21 6.21 15.31
CA SER A 138 -13.29 5.53 14.00
C SER A 138 -11.92 5.29 13.39
N TYR A 139 -11.79 4.22 12.58
CA TYR A 139 -10.65 4.02 11.70
C TYR A 139 -10.76 4.95 10.48
N LYS A 140 -9.70 5.68 10.17
CA LYS A 140 -9.63 6.45 8.92
C LYS A 140 -9.34 5.51 7.77
N SER A 141 -10.15 5.60 6.71
CA SER A 141 -10.04 4.73 5.54
C SER A 141 -10.28 5.49 4.24
N GLY A 142 -9.80 4.94 3.14
CA GLY A 142 -10.00 5.41 1.77
C GLY A 142 -10.08 4.22 0.83
N ILE A 143 -10.75 4.40 -0.30
CA ILE A 143 -10.98 3.34 -1.28
C ILE A 143 -10.55 3.80 -2.68
N SER A 144 -9.99 2.88 -3.46
CA SER A 144 -9.76 3.04 -4.90
C SER A 144 -10.23 1.79 -5.64
N VAL A 145 -10.77 1.97 -6.83
CA VAL A 145 -11.30 0.88 -7.66
C VAL A 145 -10.64 0.86 -9.03
N VAL A 146 -10.30 -0.33 -9.52
CA VAL A 146 -9.62 -0.53 -10.81
C VAL A 146 -10.34 -1.62 -11.61
N PRO A 147 -11.10 -1.28 -12.68
CA PRO A 147 -11.69 -2.26 -13.56
C PRO A 147 -10.61 -3.09 -14.27
N ILE A 148 -10.80 -4.41 -14.35
CA ILE A 148 -9.87 -5.31 -15.03
C ILE A 148 -10.04 -5.22 -16.55
N ASP A 149 -11.29 -5.22 -17.03
CA ASP A 149 -11.57 -5.11 -18.46
C ASP A 149 -11.60 -3.67 -18.96
N VAL A 150 -11.00 -3.44 -20.11
CA VAL A 150 -11.29 -2.25 -20.91
C VAL A 150 -12.53 -2.56 -21.72
N PHE A 151 -13.59 -1.77 -21.60
CA PHE A 151 -14.62 -1.75 -22.61
C PHE A 151 -13.95 -1.36 -23.93
N ASN A 152 -13.72 -2.32 -24.81
CA ASN A 152 -13.32 -2.04 -26.18
C ASN A 152 -14.48 -1.31 -26.84
N SER A 153 -14.40 0.00 -26.96
CA SER A 153 -15.36 0.85 -27.69
C SER A 153 -15.24 0.70 -29.22
N GLU A 154 -14.69 -0.42 -29.72
CA GLU A 154 -14.49 -0.65 -31.14
C GLU A 154 -15.63 -1.40 -31.83
N SER A 155 -16.85 -1.46 -31.30
CA SER A 155 -17.93 -2.19 -31.95
C SER A 155 -19.16 -1.38 -32.30
N THR A 156 -19.02 -0.10 -32.75
CA THR A 156 -20.16 0.62 -33.32
C THR A 156 -19.75 1.70 -34.36
N MET A 157 -18.90 1.35 -35.30
CA MET A 157 -18.82 2.13 -36.55
C MET A 157 -18.80 1.20 -37.77
N ASN A 158 -19.83 0.42 -37.91
CA ASN A 158 -20.10 -0.23 -39.19
C ASN A 158 -21.57 -0.05 -39.55
N THR A 159 -22.01 1.19 -39.69
CA THR A 159 -23.20 1.52 -40.46
C THR A 159 -22.77 1.73 -41.91
N LYS A 160 -22.91 0.67 -42.64
CA LYS A 160 -22.85 0.65 -44.11
C LYS A 160 -24.01 1.50 -44.67
N PRO A 161 -23.78 2.27 -45.73
CA PRO A 161 -24.79 3.06 -46.45
C PRO A 161 -25.91 2.23 -47.02
#